data_507b71dc1d4bd00cd2cb4714c695fddd
#
_entry.id   507b71dc1d4bd00cd2cb4714c695fddd
#
_cell.length_a   1.000
_cell.length_b   1.000
_cell.length_c   1.000
_cell.angle_alpha   90.00
_cell.angle_beta   90.00
_cell.angle_gamma   90.00
#
_symmetry.space_group_name_H-M   'P 1'
#
loop_
_entity.id
_entity.type
_entity.pdbx_description
1 polymer ?
#
loop_
_entity_poly.entity_id
_entity_poly.type
_entity_poly.pdbx_seq_one_letter_code
_entity_poly.pdbx_strand_id
1 'polypeptide(L)'
;DLPLGSGVSSSASLEVGAALAFLGVTQREMPLRDVALMCQRAENQFVGVQCGIMDQFAVALCETGHALLLDCLSLETQNVALAGDAPVFFVCDTAKERTLAASAYNQRRAECESAARHFGYESLRHVTPEQLEAGKDELPEHVYRRCRHVLSENARVHEAIAVMGRGAWERFGELLQASHASLRDDYEVSCDELNIMCELAMEHDGCLGARMVGAGFGGCAMAAVRREAVAGFAETVGAAYQSRTGLQPRLFAVQAAGGAAILPH
;
A
#
# COMPACT_ATOMS: atom_id res chain seq x y z
N ASP A 1 -8.33 16.86 -10.12
CA ASP A 1 -7.63 15.98 -11.09
C ASP A 1 -7.16 14.72 -10.39
N LEU A 2 -7.87 13.61 -10.60
CA LEU A 2 -7.49 12.31 -10.07
C LEU A 2 -6.67 11.56 -11.13
N PRO A 3 -5.48 10.99 -10.77
CA PRO A 3 -4.72 10.15 -11.69
C PRO A 3 -5.44 8.82 -11.89
N LEU A 4 -6.20 8.70 -12.97
CA LEU A 4 -6.96 7.48 -13.28
C LEU A 4 -6.04 6.33 -13.70
N GLY A 5 -6.31 5.12 -13.20
CA GLY A 5 -5.63 3.89 -13.61
C GLY A 5 -4.21 3.70 -13.08
N SER A 6 -3.67 4.64 -12.31
CA SER A 6 -2.31 4.59 -11.78
C SER A 6 -2.13 3.61 -10.60
N GLY A 7 -3.23 3.02 -10.09
CA GLY A 7 -3.16 2.11 -8.95
C GLY A 7 -2.98 2.76 -7.59
N VAL A 8 -3.20 4.07 -7.49
CA VAL A 8 -3.19 4.86 -6.25
C VAL A 8 -4.61 5.28 -5.87
N SER A 9 -5.50 4.32 -5.74
CA SER A 9 -6.85 4.45 -5.12
C SER A 9 -7.78 5.48 -5.78
N SER A 10 -7.76 5.60 -7.11
CA SER A 10 -8.65 6.55 -7.81
C SER A 10 -10.14 6.24 -7.62
N SER A 11 -10.55 4.96 -7.52
CA SER A 11 -11.94 4.56 -7.25
C SER A 11 -12.38 5.03 -5.87
N ALA A 12 -11.63 4.72 -4.82
CA ALA A 12 -11.93 5.15 -3.46
C ALA A 12 -11.99 6.68 -3.34
N SER A 13 -11.10 7.40 -4.04
CA SER A 13 -11.12 8.88 -4.07
C SER A 13 -12.39 9.42 -4.70
N LEU A 14 -12.86 8.82 -5.80
CA LEU A 14 -14.11 9.20 -6.44
C LEU A 14 -15.33 8.89 -5.56
N GLU A 15 -15.36 7.70 -4.96
CA GLU A 15 -16.46 7.24 -4.10
C GLU A 15 -16.61 8.13 -2.85
N VAL A 16 -15.52 8.35 -2.10
CA VAL A 16 -15.53 9.19 -0.91
C VAL A 16 -15.84 10.63 -1.26
N GLY A 17 -15.25 11.17 -2.35
CA GLY A 17 -15.54 12.52 -2.82
C GLY A 17 -17.02 12.72 -3.20
N ALA A 18 -17.60 11.77 -3.93
CA ALA A 18 -19.02 11.77 -4.28
C ALA A 18 -19.91 11.69 -3.03
N ALA A 19 -19.61 10.78 -2.09
CA ALA A 19 -20.36 10.65 -0.85
C ALA A 19 -20.37 11.97 -0.04
N LEU A 20 -19.20 12.60 0.11
CA LEU A 20 -19.11 13.90 0.80
C LEU A 20 -19.87 15.01 0.07
N ALA A 21 -19.82 15.03 -1.27
CA ALA A 21 -20.60 16.00 -2.05
C ALA A 21 -22.11 15.83 -1.82
N PHE A 22 -22.63 14.60 -1.81
CA PHE A 22 -24.05 14.32 -1.50
C PHE A 22 -24.42 14.71 -0.07
N LEU A 23 -23.55 14.41 0.91
CA LEU A 23 -23.78 14.83 2.31
C LEU A 23 -23.83 16.35 2.42
N GLY A 24 -22.92 17.08 1.77
CA GLY A 24 -22.91 18.53 1.75
C GLY A 24 -24.16 19.13 1.13
N VAL A 25 -24.58 18.66 -0.04
CA VAL A 25 -25.81 19.16 -0.71
C VAL A 25 -27.08 18.86 0.09
N THR A 26 -27.14 17.71 0.76
CA THR A 26 -28.28 17.31 1.57
C THR A 26 -28.23 17.83 3.01
N GLN A 27 -27.20 18.56 3.38
CA GLN A 27 -26.94 19.05 4.73
C GLN A 27 -27.02 17.95 5.80
N ARG A 28 -26.54 16.76 5.45
CA ARG A 28 -26.43 15.62 6.35
C ARG A 28 -25.00 15.45 6.81
N GLU A 29 -24.85 15.01 8.05
CA GLU A 29 -23.54 14.66 8.62
C GLU A 29 -23.41 13.14 8.76
N MET A 30 -22.21 12.64 8.51
CA MET A 30 -21.83 11.23 8.73
C MET A 30 -20.36 11.21 9.15
N PRO A 31 -20.00 10.42 10.18
CA PRO A 31 -18.60 10.22 10.52
C PRO A 31 -17.80 9.72 9.32
N LEU A 32 -16.59 10.25 9.09
CA LEU A 32 -15.75 9.88 7.93
C LEU A 32 -15.44 8.38 7.88
N ARG A 33 -15.31 7.73 9.05
CA ARG A 33 -15.19 6.27 9.14
C ARG A 33 -16.39 5.56 8.50
N ASP A 34 -17.61 6.03 8.76
CA ASP A 34 -18.83 5.43 8.22
C ASP A 34 -18.97 5.70 6.73
N VAL A 35 -18.51 6.87 6.26
CA VAL A 35 -18.39 7.19 4.83
C VAL A 35 -17.47 6.19 4.15
N ALA A 36 -16.27 5.93 4.71
CA ALA A 36 -15.33 4.96 4.15
C ALA A 36 -15.92 3.54 4.08
N LEU A 37 -16.59 3.09 5.14
CA LEU A 37 -17.27 1.79 5.18
C LEU A 37 -18.43 1.70 4.18
N MET A 38 -19.17 2.78 4.00
CA MET A 38 -20.24 2.84 3.01
C MET A 38 -19.68 2.73 1.58
N CYS A 39 -18.61 3.44 1.27
CA CYS A 39 -17.94 3.40 -0.03
C CYS A 39 -17.38 2.01 -0.33
N GLN A 40 -16.69 1.36 0.61
CA GLN A 40 -16.23 -0.01 0.45
C GLN A 40 -17.39 -0.99 0.17
N ARG A 41 -18.52 -0.85 0.88
CA ARG A 41 -19.70 -1.69 0.60
C ARG A 41 -20.23 -1.46 -0.80
N ALA A 42 -20.25 -0.23 -1.29
CA ALA A 42 -20.65 0.08 -2.66
C ALA A 42 -19.74 -0.61 -3.68
N GLU A 43 -18.43 -0.55 -3.50
CA GLU A 43 -17.46 -1.21 -4.38
C GLU A 43 -17.61 -2.75 -4.35
N ASN A 44 -17.74 -3.33 -3.16
CA ASN A 44 -17.88 -4.78 -3.01
C ASN A 44 -19.22 -5.34 -3.51
N GLN A 45 -20.33 -4.64 -3.26
CA GLN A 45 -21.67 -5.17 -3.52
C GLN A 45 -22.26 -4.70 -4.85
N PHE A 46 -21.92 -3.49 -5.31
CA PHE A 46 -22.45 -2.92 -6.55
C PHE A 46 -21.48 -3.07 -7.71
N VAL A 47 -20.22 -2.71 -7.53
CA VAL A 47 -19.18 -2.87 -8.57
C VAL A 47 -18.72 -4.34 -8.66
N GLY A 48 -18.75 -5.07 -7.54
CA GLY A 48 -18.39 -6.49 -7.48
C GLY A 48 -16.90 -6.77 -7.25
N VAL A 49 -16.11 -5.74 -6.91
CA VAL A 49 -14.70 -5.88 -6.58
C VAL A 49 -14.55 -6.14 -5.08
N GLN A 50 -14.02 -7.29 -4.68
CA GLN A 50 -13.82 -7.66 -3.26
C GLN A 50 -12.59 -6.97 -2.67
N CYS A 51 -12.57 -5.63 -2.67
CA CYS A 51 -11.45 -4.84 -2.15
C CYS A 51 -11.39 -4.83 -0.61
N GLY A 52 -10.19 -4.58 -0.08
CA GLY A 52 -9.99 -4.25 1.33
C GLY A 52 -10.50 -2.84 1.66
N ILE A 53 -10.36 -2.43 2.93
CA ILE A 53 -10.86 -1.13 3.42
C ILE A 53 -9.81 -0.02 3.37
N MET A 54 -8.54 -0.35 3.12
CA MET A 54 -7.40 0.55 3.28
C MET A 54 -7.55 1.85 2.49
N ASP A 55 -7.94 1.75 1.23
CA ASP A 55 -7.97 2.88 0.31
C ASP A 55 -9.03 3.91 0.72
N GLN A 56 -10.24 3.46 1.07
CA GLN A 56 -11.32 4.33 1.53
C GLN A 56 -10.99 5.00 2.87
N PHE A 57 -10.33 4.27 3.79
CA PHE A 57 -9.88 4.85 5.06
C PHE A 57 -8.77 5.87 4.86
N ALA A 58 -7.79 5.59 3.99
CA ALA A 58 -6.73 6.54 3.68
C ALA A 58 -7.29 7.85 3.10
N VAL A 59 -8.20 7.73 2.11
CA VAL A 59 -8.84 8.91 1.50
C VAL A 59 -9.69 9.70 2.49
N ALA A 60 -10.34 9.04 3.45
CA ALA A 60 -11.25 9.71 4.38
C ALA A 60 -10.54 10.26 5.63
N LEU A 61 -9.52 9.59 6.16
CA LEU A 61 -9.05 9.79 7.54
C LEU A 61 -7.59 10.24 7.67
N CYS A 62 -6.83 10.33 6.57
CA CYS A 62 -5.46 10.84 6.64
C CYS A 62 -5.40 12.30 7.10
N GLU A 63 -4.34 12.65 7.81
CA GLU A 63 -4.04 14.03 8.22
C GLU A 63 -2.79 14.55 7.52
N THR A 64 -2.75 15.86 7.28
CA THR A 64 -1.58 16.50 6.66
C THR A 64 -0.33 16.28 7.49
N GLY A 65 0.75 15.84 6.85
CA GLY A 65 2.03 15.58 7.52
C GLY A 65 2.07 14.28 8.33
N HIS A 66 1.06 13.41 8.20
CA HIS A 66 0.97 12.14 8.91
C HIS A 66 0.86 10.95 7.95
N ALA A 67 1.27 9.78 8.43
CA ALA A 67 0.90 8.50 7.87
C ALA A 67 -0.25 7.90 8.69
N LEU A 68 -1.22 7.27 8.03
CA LEU A 68 -2.33 6.59 8.70
C LEU A 68 -1.96 5.14 8.98
N LEU A 69 -1.88 4.76 10.27
CA LEU A 69 -1.94 3.36 10.66
C LEU A 69 -3.41 2.93 10.69
N LEU A 70 -3.71 1.85 10.02
CA LEU A 70 -5.02 1.20 10.06
C LEU A 70 -4.86 -0.26 10.47
N ASP A 71 -5.50 -0.65 11.57
CA ASP A 71 -5.72 -2.05 11.87
C ASP A 71 -6.94 -2.55 11.08
N CYS A 72 -6.70 -3.36 10.06
CA CYS A 72 -7.77 -3.83 9.16
C CYS A 72 -8.73 -4.83 9.82
N LEU A 73 -8.42 -5.34 11.03
CA LEU A 73 -9.29 -6.25 11.77
C LEU A 73 -10.22 -5.48 12.72
N SER A 74 -9.67 -4.61 13.58
CA SER A 74 -10.44 -3.80 14.53
C SER A 74 -11.01 -2.52 13.93
N LEU A 75 -10.48 -2.08 12.78
CA LEU A 75 -10.75 -0.79 12.14
C LEU A 75 -10.35 0.40 13.01
N GLU A 76 -9.43 0.19 13.93
CA GLU A 76 -8.81 1.28 14.68
C GLU A 76 -7.77 1.99 13.83
N THR A 77 -7.68 3.30 14.00
CA THR A 77 -6.75 4.15 13.23
C THR A 77 -5.91 5.01 14.15
N GLN A 78 -4.68 5.27 13.72
CA GLN A 78 -3.78 6.21 14.38
C GLN A 78 -3.05 7.04 13.31
N ASN A 79 -3.09 8.36 13.42
CA ASN A 79 -2.24 9.24 12.62
C ASN A 79 -0.86 9.34 13.27
N VAL A 80 0.18 8.98 12.51
CA VAL A 80 1.58 8.96 12.93
C VAL A 80 2.32 10.10 12.25
N ALA A 81 2.77 11.09 13.02
CA ALA A 81 3.49 12.22 12.47
C ALA A 81 4.77 11.78 11.76
N LEU A 82 5.03 12.33 10.59
CA LEU A 82 6.28 12.18 9.87
C LEU A 82 7.32 13.12 10.47
N ALA A 83 8.13 12.61 11.39
CA ALA A 83 9.03 13.42 12.21
C ALA A 83 10.31 13.83 11.45
N GLY A 84 10.89 14.97 11.84
CA GLY A 84 12.19 15.44 11.38
C GLY A 84 12.21 15.74 9.87
N ASP A 85 13.35 15.46 9.24
CA ASP A 85 13.56 15.65 7.80
C ASP A 85 12.99 14.47 7.01
N ALA A 86 11.66 14.31 7.06
CA ALA A 86 10.99 13.25 6.33
C ALA A 86 11.36 13.28 4.83
N PRO A 87 11.63 12.10 4.23
CA PRO A 87 11.94 12.02 2.80
C PRO A 87 10.77 12.50 1.96
N VAL A 88 11.05 12.80 0.72
CA VAL A 88 10.03 12.97 -0.31
C VAL A 88 9.64 11.60 -0.85
N PHE A 89 8.36 11.31 -0.85
CA PHE A 89 7.86 10.08 -1.43
C PHE A 89 7.56 10.27 -2.92
N PHE A 90 8.00 9.32 -3.72
CA PHE A 90 7.66 9.27 -5.15
C PHE A 90 6.70 8.12 -5.40
N VAL A 91 5.64 8.39 -6.15
CA VAL A 91 4.84 7.35 -6.80
C VAL A 91 5.44 7.10 -8.17
N CYS A 92 5.81 5.85 -8.42
CA CYS A 92 6.47 5.40 -9.64
C CYS A 92 5.52 4.44 -10.37
N ASP A 93 4.70 4.97 -11.28
CA ASP A 93 3.77 4.19 -12.09
C ASP A 93 4.56 3.51 -13.22
N THR A 94 4.55 2.17 -13.21
CA THR A 94 5.29 1.34 -14.16
C THR A 94 4.69 1.32 -15.57
N ALA A 95 3.50 1.86 -15.76
CA ALA A 95 2.68 1.72 -16.97
C ALA A 95 2.40 0.24 -17.36
N LYS A 96 2.61 -0.71 -16.43
CA LYS A 96 2.24 -2.11 -16.62
C LYS A 96 0.76 -2.31 -16.34
N GLU A 97 0.02 -2.77 -17.32
CA GLU A 97 -1.39 -3.12 -17.16
C GLU A 97 -1.59 -4.33 -16.24
N ARG A 98 -2.64 -4.29 -15.44
CA ARG A 98 -3.01 -5.34 -14.47
C ARG A 98 -4.06 -6.27 -15.05
N THR A 99 -3.70 -7.14 -15.96
CA THR A 99 -4.66 -8.01 -16.69
C THR A 99 -5.27 -9.14 -15.85
N LEU A 100 -4.60 -9.61 -14.78
CA LEU A 100 -5.06 -10.75 -13.96
C LEU A 100 -5.09 -10.44 -12.44
N ALA A 101 -4.98 -9.17 -12.06
CA ALA A 101 -4.82 -8.78 -10.66
C ALA A 101 -5.99 -9.23 -9.77
N ALA A 102 -7.23 -9.16 -10.23
CA ALA A 102 -8.39 -9.52 -9.43
C ALA A 102 -8.45 -11.02 -9.09
N SER A 103 -8.17 -11.91 -10.05
CA SER A 103 -8.17 -13.36 -9.82
C SER A 103 -7.01 -13.79 -8.92
N ALA A 104 -5.81 -13.25 -9.16
CA ALA A 104 -4.63 -13.53 -8.36
C ALA A 104 -4.76 -12.99 -6.93
N TYR A 105 -5.34 -11.81 -6.76
CA TYR A 105 -5.66 -11.26 -5.43
C TYR A 105 -6.61 -12.17 -4.65
N ASN A 106 -7.71 -12.62 -5.27
CA ASN A 106 -8.65 -13.53 -4.64
C ASN A 106 -8.00 -14.86 -4.27
N GLN A 107 -7.09 -15.36 -5.10
CA GLN A 107 -6.31 -16.56 -4.78
C GLN A 107 -5.45 -16.36 -3.52
N ARG A 108 -4.68 -15.26 -3.42
CA ARG A 108 -3.86 -14.95 -2.24
C ARG A 108 -4.70 -14.86 -0.97
N ARG A 109 -5.87 -14.23 -1.07
CA ARG A 109 -6.83 -14.15 0.04
C ARG A 109 -7.30 -15.55 0.47
N ALA A 110 -7.72 -16.40 -0.46
CA ALA A 110 -8.16 -17.76 -0.18
C ALA A 110 -7.06 -18.62 0.46
N GLU A 111 -5.80 -18.49 -0.01
CA GLU A 111 -4.62 -19.15 0.56
C GLU A 111 -4.41 -18.74 2.04
N CYS A 112 -4.48 -17.43 2.35
CA CYS A 112 -4.35 -16.92 3.72
C CYS A 112 -5.52 -17.37 4.63
N GLU A 113 -6.75 -17.33 4.13
CA GLU A 113 -7.94 -17.78 4.88
C GLU A 113 -7.89 -19.29 5.15
N SER A 114 -7.41 -20.09 4.19
CA SER A 114 -7.23 -21.52 4.38
C SER A 114 -6.19 -21.83 5.45
N ALA A 115 -5.06 -21.11 5.44
CA ALA A 115 -4.03 -21.27 6.45
C ALA A 115 -4.51 -20.84 7.84
N ALA A 116 -5.23 -19.73 7.96
CA ALA A 116 -5.78 -19.30 9.24
C ALA A 116 -6.69 -20.39 9.85
N ARG A 117 -7.58 -20.99 9.04
CA ARG A 117 -8.44 -22.10 9.48
C ARG A 117 -7.64 -23.33 9.87
N HIS A 118 -6.54 -23.66 9.19
CA HIS A 118 -5.65 -24.76 9.55
C HIS A 118 -5.10 -24.59 10.97
N PHE A 119 -4.75 -23.35 11.37
CA PHE A 119 -4.31 -23.03 12.73
C PHE A 119 -5.47 -22.81 13.73
N GLY A 120 -6.73 -22.98 13.33
CA GLY A 120 -7.90 -22.80 14.19
C GLY A 120 -8.30 -21.34 14.43
N TYR A 121 -7.89 -20.42 13.55
CA TYR A 121 -8.20 -18.99 13.64
C TYR A 121 -9.03 -18.49 12.45
N GLU A 122 -9.71 -17.36 12.64
CA GLU A 122 -10.42 -16.67 11.57
C GLU A 122 -9.46 -15.80 10.71
N SER A 123 -8.31 -15.40 11.27
CA SER A 123 -7.34 -14.53 10.62
C SER A 123 -5.91 -14.93 10.99
N LEU A 124 -4.99 -14.80 10.03
CA LEU A 124 -3.54 -14.97 10.26
C LEU A 124 -2.97 -13.98 11.28
N ARG A 125 -3.70 -12.91 11.63
CA ARG A 125 -3.35 -11.97 12.70
C ARG A 125 -3.11 -12.66 14.04
N HIS A 126 -3.77 -13.78 14.29
CA HIS A 126 -3.71 -14.52 15.55
C HIS A 126 -2.68 -15.65 15.55
N VAL A 127 -2.10 -15.96 14.40
CA VAL A 127 -1.06 -16.99 14.27
C VAL A 127 0.28 -16.40 14.71
N THR A 128 1.00 -17.12 15.58
CA THR A 128 2.35 -16.69 16.00
C THR A 128 3.43 -17.27 15.07
N PRO A 129 4.63 -16.66 15.02
CA PRO A 129 5.76 -17.21 14.27
C PRO A 129 6.10 -18.64 14.68
N GLU A 130 6.00 -18.98 15.98
CA GLU A 130 6.28 -20.30 16.52
C GLU A 130 5.25 -21.33 16.05
N GLN A 131 3.98 -20.94 16.00
CA GLN A 131 2.90 -21.80 15.46
C GLN A 131 3.10 -22.07 13.97
N LEU A 132 3.46 -21.01 13.21
CA LEU A 132 3.74 -21.16 11.78
C LEU A 132 4.93 -22.09 11.52
N GLU A 133 6.00 -21.96 12.28
CA GLU A 133 7.18 -22.83 12.11
C GLU A 133 6.87 -24.27 12.51
N ALA A 134 6.11 -24.50 13.58
CA ALA A 134 5.69 -25.83 14.02
C ALA A 134 4.77 -26.52 13.00
N GLY A 135 3.92 -25.78 12.31
CA GLY A 135 2.99 -26.29 11.27
C GLY A 135 3.56 -26.28 9.85
N LYS A 136 4.84 -25.97 9.67
CA LYS A 136 5.46 -25.79 8.35
C LYS A 136 5.25 -26.98 7.42
N ASP A 137 5.50 -28.18 7.91
CA ASP A 137 5.43 -29.42 7.12
C ASP A 137 3.98 -29.88 6.86
N GLU A 138 3.00 -29.25 7.52
CA GLU A 138 1.57 -29.53 7.35
C GLU A 138 0.90 -28.63 6.30
N LEU A 139 1.62 -27.56 5.86
CA LEU A 139 1.15 -26.63 4.86
C LEU A 139 1.85 -26.87 3.52
N PRO A 140 1.15 -26.65 2.39
CA PRO A 140 1.83 -26.51 1.11
C PRO A 140 2.87 -25.37 1.16
N GLU A 141 4.06 -25.58 0.57
CA GLU A 141 5.17 -24.63 0.62
C GLU A 141 4.76 -23.19 0.23
N HIS A 142 3.96 -23.02 -0.81
CA HIS A 142 3.50 -21.71 -1.22
C HIS A 142 2.58 -21.06 -0.17
N VAL A 143 1.73 -21.84 0.51
CA VAL A 143 0.84 -21.33 1.58
C VAL A 143 1.66 -20.92 2.80
N TYR A 144 2.66 -21.73 3.20
CA TYR A 144 3.60 -21.37 4.26
C TYR A 144 4.29 -20.03 3.96
N ARG A 145 4.78 -19.82 2.72
CA ARG A 145 5.38 -18.54 2.33
C ARG A 145 4.40 -17.36 2.44
N ARG A 146 3.10 -17.55 2.06
CA ARG A 146 2.07 -16.49 2.25
C ARG A 146 1.92 -16.12 3.73
N CYS A 147 1.86 -17.13 4.61
CA CYS A 147 1.78 -16.89 6.05
C CYS A 147 3.01 -16.16 6.57
N ARG A 148 4.21 -16.58 6.17
CA ARG A 148 5.48 -15.92 6.53
C ARG A 148 5.47 -14.45 6.12
N HIS A 149 5.00 -14.14 4.91
CA HIS A 149 4.83 -12.76 4.48
C HIS A 149 3.90 -11.98 5.41
N VAL A 150 2.68 -12.48 5.65
CA VAL A 150 1.68 -11.75 6.46
C VAL A 150 2.19 -11.49 7.87
N LEU A 151 2.76 -12.49 8.53
CA LEU A 151 3.27 -12.33 9.89
C LEU A 151 4.44 -11.34 9.94
N SER A 152 5.40 -11.48 9.03
CA SER A 152 6.57 -10.59 8.99
C SER A 152 6.20 -9.16 8.55
N GLU A 153 5.20 -8.99 7.67
CA GLU A 153 4.73 -7.67 7.24
C GLU A 153 4.02 -6.93 8.39
N ASN A 154 3.21 -7.62 9.19
CA ASN A 154 2.63 -7.04 10.40
C ASN A 154 3.71 -6.50 11.35
N ALA A 155 4.79 -7.26 11.57
CA ALA A 155 5.91 -6.81 12.39
C ALA A 155 6.62 -5.59 11.78
N ARG A 156 6.84 -5.58 10.45
CA ARG A 156 7.43 -4.43 9.73
C ARG A 156 6.58 -3.17 9.84
N VAL A 157 5.26 -3.29 9.76
CA VAL A 157 4.34 -2.13 9.93
C VAL A 157 4.48 -1.53 11.33
N HIS A 158 4.50 -2.35 12.39
CA HIS A 158 4.68 -1.86 13.76
C HIS A 158 6.04 -1.19 13.95
N GLU A 159 7.11 -1.74 13.38
CA GLU A 159 8.42 -1.12 13.42
C GLU A 159 8.45 0.19 12.61
N ALA A 160 7.82 0.22 11.44
CA ALA A 160 7.75 1.42 10.59
C ALA A 160 7.14 2.61 11.32
N ILE A 161 6.06 2.39 12.09
CA ILE A 161 5.44 3.44 12.93
C ILE A 161 6.46 4.01 13.92
N ALA A 162 7.17 3.13 14.62
CA ALA A 162 8.13 3.54 15.64
C ALA A 162 9.32 4.32 15.04
N VAL A 163 9.79 3.93 13.85
CA VAL A 163 10.93 4.60 13.20
C VAL A 163 10.51 5.91 12.53
N MET A 164 9.32 6.00 11.93
CA MET A 164 8.78 7.26 11.37
C MET A 164 8.60 8.32 12.46
N GLY A 165 8.02 7.95 13.60
CA GLY A 165 7.81 8.86 14.74
C GLY A 165 9.12 9.38 15.38
N ARG A 166 10.25 8.74 15.11
CA ARG A 166 11.59 9.15 15.57
C ARG A 166 12.45 9.77 14.47
N GLY A 167 11.97 9.82 13.23
CA GLY A 167 12.73 10.30 12.07
C GLY A 167 13.89 9.39 11.67
N ALA A 168 13.83 8.08 11.99
CA ALA A 168 14.85 7.09 11.62
C ALA A 168 14.63 6.60 10.18
N TRP A 169 14.81 7.49 9.22
CA TRP A 169 14.40 7.28 7.83
C TRP A 169 15.25 6.25 7.08
N GLU A 170 16.51 6.06 7.44
CA GLU A 170 17.36 4.98 6.92
C GLU A 170 16.73 3.62 7.24
N ARG A 171 16.34 3.43 8.51
CA ARG A 171 15.69 2.18 8.93
C ARG A 171 14.34 1.99 8.28
N PHE A 172 13.58 3.06 8.07
CA PHE A 172 12.34 3.01 7.30
C PHE A 172 12.59 2.53 5.86
N GLY A 173 13.64 3.03 5.21
CA GLY A 173 14.06 2.59 3.88
C GLY A 173 14.38 1.09 3.82
N GLU A 174 15.12 0.57 4.81
CA GLU A 174 15.39 -0.87 4.94
C GLU A 174 14.09 -1.69 5.08
N LEU A 175 13.12 -1.20 5.85
CA LEU A 175 11.81 -1.85 5.98
C LEU A 175 11.04 -1.88 4.68
N LEU A 176 11.10 -0.82 3.86
CA LEU A 176 10.49 -0.80 2.53
C LEU A 176 11.11 -1.88 1.63
N GLN A 177 12.43 -1.99 1.60
CA GLN A 177 13.15 -2.99 0.82
C GLN A 177 12.80 -4.42 1.27
N ALA A 178 12.81 -4.68 2.59
CA ALA A 178 12.45 -5.97 3.16
C ALA A 178 10.99 -6.35 2.84
N SER A 179 10.09 -5.37 2.86
CA SER A 179 8.70 -5.54 2.47
C SER A 179 8.60 -5.90 0.97
N HIS A 180 9.32 -5.19 0.08
CA HIS A 180 9.32 -5.51 -1.35
C HIS A 180 9.84 -6.93 -1.63
N ALA A 181 10.94 -7.31 -1.01
CA ALA A 181 11.49 -8.66 -1.13
C ALA A 181 10.47 -9.73 -0.70
N SER A 182 9.81 -9.54 0.43
CA SER A 182 8.78 -10.47 0.91
C SER A 182 7.53 -10.50 0.02
N LEU A 183 7.10 -9.36 -0.54
CA LEU A 183 6.02 -9.29 -1.53
C LEU A 183 6.35 -10.03 -2.83
N ARG A 184 7.62 -9.96 -3.26
CA ARG A 184 8.13 -10.65 -4.46
C ARG A 184 8.28 -12.14 -4.22
N ASP A 185 8.98 -12.55 -3.15
CA ASP A 185 9.48 -13.91 -2.96
C ASP A 185 8.53 -14.78 -2.14
N ASP A 186 7.85 -14.21 -1.14
CA ASP A 186 6.94 -14.95 -0.25
C ASP A 186 5.48 -14.84 -0.68
N TYR A 187 5.02 -13.62 -0.95
CA TYR A 187 3.62 -13.39 -1.31
C TYR A 187 3.35 -13.55 -2.81
N GLU A 188 4.40 -13.39 -3.62
CA GLU A 188 4.40 -13.52 -5.09
C GLU A 188 3.31 -12.66 -5.76
N VAL A 189 3.29 -11.39 -5.41
CA VAL A 189 2.40 -10.38 -5.99
C VAL A 189 3.13 -9.32 -6.78
N SER A 190 4.47 -9.39 -6.87
CA SER A 190 5.25 -8.49 -7.72
C SER A 190 5.29 -8.98 -9.18
N CYS A 191 5.90 -8.19 -10.04
CA CYS A 191 6.21 -8.53 -11.42
C CYS A 191 7.56 -7.92 -11.81
N ASP A 192 8.09 -8.31 -12.97
CA ASP A 192 9.40 -7.84 -13.42
C ASP A 192 9.48 -6.33 -13.50
N GLU A 193 8.44 -5.67 -14.00
CA GLU A 193 8.39 -4.22 -14.13
C GLU A 193 8.42 -3.51 -12.77
N LEU A 194 7.75 -4.05 -11.75
CA LEU A 194 7.81 -3.52 -10.39
C LEU A 194 9.19 -3.75 -9.75
N ASN A 195 9.77 -4.92 -9.97
CA ASN A 195 11.10 -5.24 -9.47
C ASN A 195 12.16 -4.32 -10.09
N ILE A 196 12.12 -4.15 -11.42
CA ILE A 196 13.03 -3.24 -12.15
C ILE A 196 12.86 -1.80 -11.65
N MET A 197 11.63 -1.33 -11.43
CA MET A 197 11.39 0.02 -10.93
C MET A 197 12.00 0.21 -9.53
N CYS A 198 11.82 -0.75 -8.63
CA CYS A 198 12.41 -0.69 -7.29
C CYS A 198 13.95 -0.77 -7.32
N GLU A 199 14.52 -1.63 -8.15
CA GLU A 199 15.97 -1.73 -8.35
C GLU A 199 16.56 -0.40 -8.82
N LEU A 200 16.02 0.17 -9.90
CA LEU A 200 16.48 1.44 -10.46
C LEU A 200 16.29 2.62 -9.50
N ALA A 201 15.20 2.62 -8.73
CA ALA A 201 15.02 3.63 -7.68
C ALA A 201 16.12 3.53 -6.62
N MET A 202 16.52 2.30 -6.23
CA MET A 202 17.59 2.06 -5.26
C MET A 202 19.00 2.36 -5.79
N GLU A 203 19.21 2.32 -7.11
CA GLU A 203 20.47 2.74 -7.74
C GLU A 203 20.69 4.26 -7.68
N HIS A 204 19.65 5.04 -7.43
CA HIS A 204 19.74 6.49 -7.32
C HIS A 204 20.27 6.91 -5.95
N ASP A 205 21.34 7.72 -5.93
CA ASP A 205 21.90 8.26 -4.70
C ASP A 205 20.85 9.03 -3.90
N GLY A 206 20.70 8.67 -2.61
CA GLY A 206 19.73 9.28 -1.71
C GLY A 206 18.35 8.63 -1.73
N CYS A 207 18.10 7.58 -2.52
CA CYS A 207 16.95 6.72 -2.32
C CYS A 207 17.17 5.83 -1.06
N LEU A 208 16.31 5.98 -0.08
CA LEU A 208 16.38 5.23 1.17
C LEU A 208 15.79 3.83 1.04
N GLY A 209 14.75 3.69 0.24
CA GLY A 209 14.04 2.43 0.04
C GLY A 209 12.93 2.58 -0.99
N ALA A 210 12.64 1.47 -1.66
CA ALA A 210 11.54 1.38 -2.60
C ALA A 210 10.80 0.05 -2.46
N ARG A 211 9.48 0.07 -2.71
CA ARG A 211 8.63 -1.12 -2.73
C ARG A 211 7.43 -0.94 -3.66
N MET A 212 6.89 -2.04 -4.14
CA MET A 212 5.58 -2.00 -4.78
C MET A 212 4.48 -1.55 -3.81
N VAL A 213 3.42 -0.94 -4.33
CA VAL A 213 2.23 -0.54 -3.56
C VAL A 213 0.94 -1.05 -4.20
N GLY A 214 -0.10 -1.20 -3.37
CA GLY A 214 -1.39 -1.74 -3.79
C GLY A 214 -1.37 -3.27 -3.96
N ALA A 215 -2.26 -3.79 -4.80
CA ALA A 215 -2.47 -5.23 -4.99
C ALA A 215 -1.32 -5.95 -5.73
N GLY A 216 -0.45 -5.22 -6.40
CA GLY A 216 0.62 -5.79 -7.22
C GLY A 216 0.21 -6.18 -8.64
N PHE A 217 0.94 -7.11 -9.23
CA PHE A 217 0.78 -7.61 -10.61
C PHE A 217 0.91 -6.52 -11.67
N GLY A 218 1.57 -5.41 -11.36
CA GLY A 218 1.71 -4.17 -12.11
C GLY A 218 1.31 -2.95 -11.28
N GLY A 219 1.12 -1.80 -11.92
CA GLY A 219 0.79 -0.54 -11.26
C GLY A 219 2.00 0.18 -10.71
N CYS A 220 2.01 0.58 -9.43
CA CYS A 220 3.02 1.49 -8.91
C CYS A 220 3.98 0.85 -7.90
N ALA A 221 5.18 1.40 -7.86
CA ALA A 221 6.08 1.37 -6.72
C ALA A 221 6.05 2.71 -5.98
N MET A 222 6.51 2.73 -4.74
CA MET A 222 6.80 3.93 -3.96
C MET A 222 8.28 3.94 -3.60
N ALA A 223 8.93 5.09 -3.76
CA ALA A 223 10.30 5.32 -3.31
C ALA A 223 10.35 6.45 -2.28
N ALA A 224 11.15 6.28 -1.23
CA ALA A 224 11.46 7.30 -0.24
C ALA A 224 12.83 7.90 -0.57
N VAL A 225 12.87 9.19 -0.94
CA VAL A 225 14.08 9.87 -1.43
C VAL A 225 14.43 11.03 -0.51
N ARG A 226 15.70 11.16 -0.12
CA ARG A 226 16.19 12.30 0.66
C ARG A 226 15.88 13.60 -0.05
N ARG A 227 15.53 14.65 0.69
CA ARG A 227 15.13 15.95 0.13
C ARG A 227 16.18 16.55 -0.78
N GLU A 228 17.44 16.42 -0.44
CA GLU A 228 18.59 16.92 -1.20
C GLU A 228 18.85 16.15 -2.51
N ALA A 229 18.30 14.92 -2.62
CA ALA A 229 18.49 14.04 -3.78
C ALA A 229 17.26 13.95 -4.71
N VAL A 230 16.24 14.77 -4.46
CA VAL A 230 14.98 14.77 -5.26
C VAL A 230 15.20 15.24 -6.70
N ALA A 231 16.15 16.19 -6.87
CA ALA A 231 16.43 16.74 -8.21
C ALA A 231 16.96 15.64 -9.15
N GLY A 232 16.31 15.47 -10.29
CA GLY A 232 16.69 14.47 -11.29
C GLY A 232 16.23 13.03 -11.02
N PHE A 233 15.69 12.71 -9.83
CA PHE A 233 15.24 11.35 -9.52
C PHE A 233 14.25 10.81 -10.56
N ALA A 234 13.16 11.53 -10.81
CA ALA A 234 12.13 11.10 -11.75
C ALA A 234 12.66 10.96 -13.19
N GLU A 235 13.53 11.87 -13.61
CA GLU A 235 14.12 11.86 -14.95
C GLU A 235 15.08 10.67 -15.11
N THR A 236 16.02 10.50 -14.17
CA THR A 236 17.05 9.46 -14.23
C THR A 236 16.44 8.07 -14.15
N VAL A 237 15.61 7.82 -13.13
CA VAL A 237 14.95 6.53 -12.93
C VAL A 237 13.97 6.24 -14.06
N GLY A 238 13.20 7.24 -14.51
CA GLY A 238 12.26 7.10 -15.61
C GLY A 238 12.92 6.74 -16.94
N ALA A 239 14.02 7.40 -17.28
CA ALA A 239 14.79 7.11 -18.51
C ALA A 239 15.42 5.70 -18.46
N ALA A 240 16.01 5.32 -17.32
CA ALA A 240 16.58 4.00 -17.14
C ALA A 240 15.51 2.90 -17.21
N TYR A 241 14.36 3.13 -16.59
CA TYR A 241 13.23 2.21 -16.64
C TYR A 241 12.71 2.01 -18.08
N GLN A 242 12.47 3.11 -18.79
CA GLN A 242 12.04 3.06 -20.19
C GLN A 242 13.05 2.32 -21.08
N SER A 243 14.34 2.55 -20.87
CA SER A 243 15.40 1.84 -21.60
C SER A 243 15.39 0.33 -21.32
N ARG A 244 15.07 -0.07 -20.10
CA ARG A 244 15.12 -1.47 -19.66
C ARG A 244 13.86 -2.27 -19.99
N THR A 245 12.69 -1.61 -20.02
CA THR A 245 11.37 -2.25 -20.19
C THR A 245 10.66 -1.92 -21.50
N GLY A 246 11.03 -0.81 -22.14
CA GLY A 246 10.30 -0.24 -23.28
C GLY A 246 9.00 0.48 -22.89
N LEU A 247 8.60 0.47 -21.60
CA LEU A 247 7.40 1.14 -21.12
C LEU A 247 7.72 2.59 -20.72
N GLN A 248 6.75 3.49 -20.91
CA GLN A 248 6.86 4.91 -20.53
C GLN A 248 6.31 5.09 -19.10
N PRO A 249 7.15 5.17 -18.06
CA PRO A 249 6.69 5.32 -16.69
C PRO A 249 6.25 6.75 -16.39
N ARG A 250 5.49 6.92 -15.30
CA ARG A 250 5.19 8.25 -14.73
C ARG A 250 5.69 8.27 -13.28
N LEU A 251 6.63 9.15 -12.98
CA LEU A 251 7.17 9.33 -11.63
C LEU A 251 6.83 10.73 -11.14
N PHE A 252 6.23 10.83 -9.98
CA PHE A 252 5.87 12.13 -9.39
C PHE A 252 6.00 12.13 -7.88
N ALA A 253 6.50 13.24 -7.36
CA ALA A 253 6.62 13.45 -5.93
C ALA A 253 5.24 13.67 -5.30
N VAL A 254 5.03 13.10 -4.11
CA VAL A 254 3.81 13.27 -3.33
C VAL A 254 4.13 13.73 -1.91
N GLN A 255 3.15 14.38 -1.29
CA GLN A 255 3.21 14.81 0.10
C GLN A 255 2.05 14.19 0.89
N ALA A 256 2.28 13.96 2.18
CA ALA A 256 1.22 13.54 3.08
C ALA A 256 0.19 14.66 3.24
N ALA A 257 -0.96 14.48 2.64
CA ALA A 257 -2.07 15.43 2.63
C ALA A 257 -3.21 14.95 3.54
N GLY A 258 -4.09 15.89 3.92
CA GLY A 258 -5.32 15.55 4.62
C GLY A 258 -6.28 14.74 3.76
N GLY A 259 -7.18 14.01 4.42
CA GLY A 259 -8.25 13.28 3.77
C GLY A 259 -9.25 14.21 3.05
N ALA A 260 -10.17 13.59 2.32
CA ALA A 260 -11.21 14.31 1.59
C ALA A 260 -12.08 15.13 2.53
N ALA A 261 -12.34 16.38 2.16
CA ALA A 261 -13.13 17.32 2.96
C ALA A 261 -14.02 18.20 2.08
N ILE A 262 -15.12 18.67 2.65
CA ILE A 262 -15.94 19.74 2.07
C ILE A 262 -15.24 21.06 2.38
N LEU A 263 -14.84 21.79 1.36
CA LEU A 263 -14.22 23.11 1.56
C LEU A 263 -15.27 24.15 1.95
N PRO A 264 -14.99 24.99 2.94
CA PRO A 264 -15.86 26.12 3.23
C PRO A 264 -15.91 27.09 2.04
N HIS A 265 -17.07 27.65 1.77
CA HIS A 265 -17.29 28.65 0.73
C HIS A 265 -16.71 30.02 1.12
#